data_3d7e4f1fe91d44ce3d177260619117b2
#
_entry.id   3d7e4f1fe91d44ce3d177260619117b2
#
_cell.length_a   1.000
_cell.length_b   1.000
_cell.length_c   1.000
_cell.angle_alpha   90.00
_cell.angle_beta   90.00
_cell.angle_gamma   90.00
#
_symmetry.space_group_name_H-M   'P 1'
#
loop_
_entity.id
_entity.type
_entity.pdbx_description
1 polymer ?
#
loop_
_entity_poly.entity_id
_entity_poly.type
_entity_poly.pdbx_seq_one_letter_code
_entity_poly.pdbx_strand_id
1 'polypeptide(L)' 'MAKVLIVTETGSSDPTRASLPFHIAANGAAASGVESDIALVGDATELMKTEVAATVRGVGVAPLADLVAACRLKGIRFYV' A
#
# COMPACT_ATOMS: atom_id res chain seq x y z
N MET A 1 10.68 -12.11 16.05
CA MET A 1 9.59 -11.29 15.52
C MET A 1 9.51 -11.45 14.02
N ALA A 2 8.32 -11.69 13.52
CA ALA A 2 8.13 -11.81 12.08
C ALA A 2 8.13 -10.44 11.41
N LYS A 3 8.79 -10.32 10.28
CA LYS A 3 8.77 -9.13 9.44
C LYS A 3 8.46 -9.54 8.02
N VAL A 4 7.57 -8.81 7.37
CA VAL A 4 7.12 -9.11 6.01
C VAL A 4 7.51 -7.96 5.09
N LEU A 5 8.07 -8.28 3.93
CA LEU A 5 8.26 -7.34 2.85
C LEU A 5 7.25 -7.65 1.76
N ILE A 6 6.38 -6.68 1.48
CA ILE A 6 5.39 -6.81 0.42
C ILE A 6 5.96 -6.13 -0.83
N VAL A 7 6.09 -6.87 -1.91
CA VAL A 7 6.58 -6.33 -3.18
C VAL A 7 5.40 -6.19 -4.13
N THR A 8 5.22 -5.02 -4.71
CA THR A 8 4.12 -4.75 -5.63
C THR A 8 4.62 -4.07 -6.90
N GLU A 9 4.01 -4.43 -8.02
CA GLU A 9 4.35 -3.86 -9.33
C GLU A 9 3.15 -3.21 -10.03
N THR A 10 1.95 -3.31 -9.46
CA THR A 10 0.72 -2.82 -10.08
C THR A 10 0.50 -1.33 -9.78
N GLY A 11 0.37 -0.54 -10.84
CA GLY A 11 0.07 0.88 -10.74
C GLY A 11 -1.42 1.18 -10.86
N SER A 12 -1.76 2.41 -11.23
CA SER A 12 -3.13 2.92 -11.28
C SER A 12 -4.01 2.26 -12.34
N SER A 13 -3.43 1.49 -13.25
CA SER A 13 -4.19 0.80 -14.31
C SER A 13 -5.13 -0.29 -13.72
N ASP A 14 -4.83 -0.78 -12.53
CA ASP A 14 -5.70 -1.71 -11.80
C ASP A 14 -5.85 -1.20 -10.36
N PRO A 15 -6.85 -0.35 -10.10
CA PRO A 15 -7.00 0.30 -8.79
C PRO A 15 -7.16 -0.67 -7.63
N THR A 16 -7.87 -1.76 -7.82
CA THR A 16 -8.07 -2.75 -6.76
C THR A 16 -6.77 -3.45 -6.41
N ARG A 17 -6.05 -3.96 -7.41
CA ARG A 17 -4.75 -4.61 -7.16
C ARG A 17 -3.72 -3.65 -6.62
N ALA A 18 -3.74 -2.39 -7.08
CA ALA A 18 -2.83 -1.36 -6.57
C ALA A 18 -3.05 -1.11 -5.08
N SER A 19 -4.28 -1.19 -4.61
CA SER A 19 -4.66 -0.90 -3.22
C SER A 19 -4.40 -2.07 -2.26
N LEU A 20 -4.44 -3.31 -2.74
CA LEU A 20 -4.35 -4.50 -1.88
C LEU A 20 -3.09 -4.56 -1.01
N PRO A 21 -1.87 -4.30 -1.50
CA PRO A 21 -0.68 -4.35 -0.64
C PRO A 21 -0.77 -3.39 0.54
N PHE A 22 -1.30 -2.19 0.32
CA PHE A 22 -1.45 -1.19 1.37
C PHE A 22 -2.53 -1.61 2.38
N HIS A 23 -3.63 -2.18 1.89
CA HIS A 23 -4.69 -2.70 2.73
C HIS A 23 -4.18 -3.85 3.60
N ILE A 24 -3.44 -4.80 3.01
CA ILE A 24 -2.88 -5.93 3.73
C ILE A 24 -1.90 -5.45 4.80
N ALA A 25 -1.02 -4.49 4.47
CA ALA A 25 -0.06 -3.98 5.44
C ALA A 25 -0.73 -3.24 6.58
N ALA A 26 -1.66 -2.32 6.28
CA ALA A 26 -2.28 -1.47 7.28
C ALA A 26 -3.30 -2.21 8.15
N ASN A 27 -4.12 -3.08 7.55
CA ASN A 27 -5.25 -3.70 8.23
C ASN A 27 -5.08 -5.19 8.50
N GLY A 28 -4.15 -5.85 7.82
CA GLY A 28 -3.87 -7.27 8.03
C GLY A 28 -2.65 -7.45 8.94
N ALA A 29 -1.46 -7.17 8.41
CA ALA A 29 -0.22 -7.40 9.11
C ALA A 29 -0.11 -6.58 10.40
N ALA A 30 -0.38 -5.28 10.33
CA ALA A 30 -0.29 -4.40 11.50
C ALA A 30 -1.30 -4.79 12.58
N ALA A 31 -2.52 -5.17 12.19
CA ALA A 31 -3.55 -5.60 13.12
C ALA A 31 -3.17 -6.91 13.82
N SER A 32 -2.34 -7.74 13.18
CA SER A 32 -1.84 -8.99 13.75
C SER A 32 -0.51 -8.82 14.50
N GLY A 33 -0.02 -7.60 14.65
CA GLY A 33 1.24 -7.33 15.32
C GLY A 33 2.47 -7.67 14.49
N VAL A 34 2.33 -7.83 13.18
CA VAL A 34 3.42 -8.17 12.27
C VAL A 34 3.96 -6.88 11.64
N GLU A 35 5.28 -6.67 11.73
CA GLU A 35 5.92 -5.57 11.02
C GLU A 35 5.93 -5.85 9.52
N SER A 36 5.66 -4.82 8.73
CA SER A 36 5.72 -4.93 7.28
C SER A 36 6.29 -3.67 6.67
N ASP A 37 6.91 -3.84 5.50
CA ASP A 37 7.32 -2.74 4.63
C ASP A 37 6.79 -3.04 3.23
N ILE A 38 6.71 -2.03 2.38
CA ILE A 38 6.22 -2.18 1.02
C ILE A 38 7.28 -1.71 0.05
N ALA A 39 7.65 -2.57 -0.90
CA ALA A 39 8.55 -2.21 -2.00
C ALA A 39 7.72 -2.03 -3.27
N LEU A 40 7.80 -0.85 -3.87
CA LEU A 40 7.08 -0.50 -5.08
C LEU A 40 8.06 -0.52 -6.26
N VAL A 41 7.79 -1.39 -7.22
CA VAL A 41 8.63 -1.54 -8.41
C VAL A 41 7.79 -1.34 -9.67
N GLY A 42 8.44 -1.03 -10.78
CA GLY A 42 7.74 -0.84 -12.05
C GLY A 42 6.64 0.22 -11.95
N ASP A 43 5.47 -0.09 -12.46
CA ASP A 43 4.35 0.86 -12.50
C ASP A 43 3.84 1.27 -11.13
N ALA A 44 4.08 0.45 -10.11
CA ALA A 44 3.65 0.77 -8.76
C ALA A 44 4.34 2.02 -8.19
N THR A 45 5.50 2.39 -8.70
CA THR A 45 6.23 3.57 -8.23
C THR A 45 5.42 4.86 -8.40
N GLU A 46 4.52 4.93 -9.37
CA GLU A 46 3.67 6.09 -9.58
C GLU A 46 2.70 6.35 -8.42
N LEU A 47 2.39 5.32 -7.64
CA LEU A 47 1.46 5.42 -6.51
C LEU A 47 2.01 6.31 -5.39
N MET A 48 3.30 6.59 -5.39
CA MET A 48 3.92 7.49 -4.41
C MET A 48 3.69 8.97 -4.75
N LYS A 49 3.19 9.25 -5.95
CA LYS A 49 2.78 10.61 -6.31
C LYS A 49 1.42 10.89 -5.71
N THR A 50 1.31 11.99 -4.96
CA THR A 50 0.08 12.35 -4.25
C THR A 50 -1.12 12.46 -5.21
N GLU A 51 -0.93 13.07 -6.37
CA GLU A 51 -2.00 13.24 -7.35
C GLU A 51 -2.47 11.90 -7.94
N VAL A 52 -1.58 10.92 -8.08
CA VAL A 52 -1.96 9.58 -8.55
C VAL A 52 -2.71 8.83 -7.46
N ALA A 53 -2.17 8.83 -6.24
CA ALA A 53 -2.81 8.14 -5.11
C ALA A 53 -4.23 8.65 -4.85
N ALA A 54 -4.46 9.95 -5.05
CA ALA A 54 -5.77 10.56 -4.85
C ALA A 54 -6.83 10.04 -5.82
N THR A 55 -6.45 9.46 -6.96
CA THR A 55 -7.38 8.95 -7.97
C THR A 55 -7.65 7.45 -7.88
N VAL A 56 -6.84 6.72 -7.11
CA VAL A 56 -6.93 5.25 -7.04
C VAL A 56 -7.97 4.83 -6.01
N ARG A 57 -9.02 4.16 -6.48
CA ARG A 57 -10.09 3.65 -5.63
C ARG A 57 -10.40 2.22 -6.02
N GLY A 58 -10.04 1.26 -5.17
CA GLY A 58 -10.31 -0.15 -5.40
C GLY A 58 -11.72 -0.55 -4.98
N VAL A 59 -12.10 -1.76 -5.36
CA VAL A 59 -13.39 -2.34 -4.98
C VAL A 59 -13.23 -3.07 -3.65
N GLY A 60 -14.09 -2.75 -2.70
CA GLY A 60 -14.08 -3.42 -1.39
C GLY A 60 -12.97 -2.99 -0.45
N VAL A 61 -12.22 -1.94 -0.78
CA VAL A 61 -11.15 -1.39 0.06
C VAL A 61 -11.29 0.13 0.14
N ALA A 62 -10.65 0.73 1.13
CA ALA A 62 -10.62 2.17 1.28
C ALA A 62 -9.86 2.83 0.11
N PRO A 63 -10.09 4.12 -0.18
CA PRO A 63 -9.30 4.85 -1.17
C PRO A 63 -7.81 4.76 -0.88
N LEU A 64 -6.98 4.68 -1.92
CA LEU A 64 -5.54 4.49 -1.75
C LEU A 64 -4.90 5.58 -0.89
N ALA A 65 -5.31 6.83 -1.06
CA ALA A 65 -4.77 7.92 -0.26
C ALA A 65 -4.96 7.67 1.24
N ASP A 66 -6.12 7.13 1.64
CA ASP A 66 -6.40 6.79 3.03
C ASP A 66 -5.55 5.61 3.51
N LEU A 67 -5.36 4.62 2.64
CA LEU A 67 -4.52 3.46 2.97
C LEU A 67 -3.05 3.86 3.14
N VAL A 68 -2.54 4.75 2.30
CA VAL A 68 -1.17 5.26 2.41
C VAL A 68 -1.00 6.03 3.73
N ALA A 69 -1.98 6.88 4.07
CA ALA A 69 -1.95 7.61 5.33
C ALA A 69 -1.95 6.66 6.53
N ALA A 70 -2.78 5.63 6.50
CA ALA A 70 -2.84 4.62 7.56
C ALA A 70 -1.51 3.87 7.69
N CYS A 71 -0.87 3.52 6.59
CA CYS A 71 0.44 2.87 6.60
C CYS A 71 1.49 3.76 7.26
N ARG A 72 1.51 5.05 6.92
CA ARG A 72 2.47 5.99 7.51
C ARG A 72 2.28 6.14 9.01
N LEU A 73 1.03 6.20 9.46
CA LEU A 73 0.71 6.27 10.89
C LEU A 73 1.21 5.05 11.66
N LYS A 74 1.27 3.90 11.00
CA LYS A 74 1.73 2.65 11.60
C LYS A 74 3.22 2.38 11.42
N GLY A 75 3.95 3.34 10.85
CA GLY A 75 5.39 3.22 10.67
C GLY A 75 5.81 2.28 9.56
N ILE A 76 4.92 1.95 8.64
CA ILE A 76 5.23 1.11 7.49
C ILE A 76 6.07 1.91 6.50
N ARG A 77 7.20 1.34 6.07
CA ARG A 77 8.13 2.00 5.15
C ARG A 77 7.81 1.64 3.72
N PHE A 78 8.03 2.62 2.83
CA PHE A 78 7.89 2.43 1.39
C PHE A 78 9.25 2.51 0.74
N TYR A 79 9.62 1.49 -0.03
CA TYR A 79 10.84 1.46 -0.82
C TYR A 79 10.46 1.56 -2.30
N VAL A 80 11.13 2.46 -3.00
CA VAL A 80 10.83 2.74 -4.41
C VAL A 80 12.06 2.50 -5.27
#